data_6950918362890247082990c869c7e50f
#
_entry.id   6950918362890247082990c869c7e50f
#
_cell.length_a   1.000
_cell.length_b   1.000
_cell.length_c   1.000
_cell.angle_alpha   90.00
_cell.angle_beta   90.00
_cell.angle_gamma   90.00
#
_symmetry.space_group_name_H-M   'P 1'
#
loop_
_entity.id
_entity.type
_entity.pdbx_description
1 polymer ?
#
loop_
_entity_poly.entity_id
_entity_poly.type
_entity_poly.pdbx_seq_one_letter_code
_entity_poly.pdbx_strand_id
1 'polypeptide(L)'
;ANSNTSTKVLQRQLEDRDEKGNPHPYNIIITTIQKLATFVKKNPGHPVYQKHVVIIFDECHRSQFGDMHKAIVKNFKKYHLFGFTGTPIFSVNTQAAHTSQLFTTEQTFGDQLHTYTIVDAINDKNVLPFRVDYIGLMKINEEMVDEEVYDIDREKAYMAPQRIELVTKYILDHFDQKTYRNNKTYLFDVLKNISNVATAKQGAVEEIKEKQRISGFNSIFAVS
;
A
#
# COMPACT_ATOMS: atom_id res chain seq x y z
N ALA A 1 -1.66 -15.99 -14.07
CA ALA A 1 -1.21 -15.94 -12.68
C ALA A 1 -2.32 -16.48 -11.79
N ASN A 2 -2.07 -17.59 -11.11
CA ASN A 2 -3.10 -18.23 -10.28
C ASN A 2 -3.10 -17.58 -8.91
N SER A 3 -4.15 -16.82 -8.60
CA SER A 3 -4.38 -16.29 -7.26
C SER A 3 -4.74 -17.44 -6.31
N ASN A 4 -3.95 -17.62 -5.27
CA ASN A 4 -4.17 -18.69 -4.31
C ASN A 4 -5.25 -18.32 -3.29
N THR A 5 -6.38 -19.02 -3.35
CA THR A 5 -7.46 -18.84 -2.38
C THR A 5 -7.23 -19.58 -1.05
N SER A 6 -6.35 -20.58 -1.00
CA SER A 6 -6.06 -21.37 0.21
C SER A 6 -4.58 -21.78 0.32
N THR A 7 -4.15 -22.10 1.55
CA THR A 7 -2.80 -22.65 1.81
C THR A 7 -2.58 -24.01 1.17
N LYS A 8 -3.64 -24.81 0.95
CA LYS A 8 -3.56 -26.10 0.25
C LYS A 8 -3.21 -25.93 -1.22
N VAL A 9 -3.76 -24.89 -1.88
CA VAL A 9 -3.43 -24.58 -3.28
C VAL A 9 -1.98 -24.14 -3.37
N LEU A 10 -1.52 -23.26 -2.47
CA LEU A 10 -0.12 -22.84 -2.41
C LEU A 10 0.82 -24.05 -2.23
N GLN A 11 0.49 -24.96 -1.32
CA GLN A 11 1.29 -26.16 -1.10
C GLN A 11 1.44 -26.98 -2.38
N ARG A 12 0.33 -27.30 -3.06
CA ARG A 12 0.36 -28.06 -4.32
C ARG A 12 1.24 -27.38 -5.39
N GLN A 13 1.14 -26.04 -5.50
CA GLN A 13 1.95 -25.30 -6.45
C GLN A 13 3.45 -25.34 -6.09
N LEU A 14 3.81 -25.21 -4.83
CA LEU A 14 5.18 -25.35 -4.35
C LEU A 14 5.74 -26.77 -4.54
N GLU A 15 4.87 -27.78 -4.52
CA GLU A 15 5.18 -29.18 -4.80
C GLU A 15 5.12 -29.56 -6.29
N ASP A 16 4.89 -28.58 -7.18
CA ASP A 16 4.72 -28.75 -8.62
C ASP A 16 3.62 -29.76 -8.96
N ARG A 17 2.43 -29.62 -8.34
CA ARG A 17 1.27 -30.49 -8.58
C ARG A 17 0.05 -29.69 -9.00
N ASP A 18 -0.69 -30.23 -9.99
CA ASP A 18 -1.98 -29.69 -10.42
C ASP A 18 -3.12 -29.97 -9.42
N GLU A 19 -4.35 -29.60 -9.76
CA GLU A 19 -5.53 -29.84 -8.92
C GLU A 19 -5.86 -31.34 -8.74
N LYS A 20 -5.42 -32.15 -9.67
CA LYS A 20 -5.61 -33.63 -9.64
C LYS A 20 -4.42 -34.36 -9.02
N GLY A 21 -3.38 -33.60 -8.60
CA GLY A 21 -2.17 -34.18 -7.99
C GLY A 21 -1.11 -34.67 -8.99
N ASN A 22 -1.31 -34.46 -10.31
CA ASN A 22 -0.32 -34.82 -11.32
C ASN A 22 0.86 -33.81 -11.29
N PRO A 23 2.07 -34.22 -11.74
CA PRO A 23 3.21 -33.34 -11.89
C PRO A 23 2.87 -32.15 -12.82
N HIS A 24 3.05 -30.93 -12.32
CA HIS A 24 2.82 -29.71 -13.07
C HIS A 24 3.74 -28.61 -12.54
N PRO A 25 4.80 -28.23 -13.28
CA PRO A 25 5.74 -27.23 -12.83
C PRO A 25 5.10 -25.82 -12.84
N TYR A 26 5.21 -25.12 -11.71
CA TYR A 26 4.81 -23.74 -11.59
C TYR A 26 6.06 -22.84 -11.56
N ASN A 27 6.31 -22.11 -12.64
CA ASN A 27 7.45 -21.20 -12.74
C ASN A 27 7.21 -19.89 -11.96
N ILE A 28 5.94 -19.47 -11.83
CA ILE A 28 5.53 -18.24 -11.16
C ILE A 28 4.37 -18.55 -10.23
N ILE A 29 4.55 -18.27 -8.94
CA ILE A 29 3.54 -18.44 -7.90
C ILE A 29 3.29 -17.07 -7.26
N ILE A 30 2.03 -16.63 -7.28
CA ILE A 30 1.61 -15.38 -6.60
C ILE A 30 0.84 -15.77 -5.34
N THR A 31 1.30 -15.24 -4.20
CA THR A 31 0.70 -15.56 -2.90
C THR A 31 0.81 -14.36 -1.95
N THR A 32 0.17 -14.44 -0.81
CA THR A 32 0.36 -13.46 0.27
C THR A 32 1.44 -13.92 1.24
N ILE A 33 2.11 -12.97 1.90
CA ILE A 33 3.12 -13.27 2.91
C ILE A 33 2.57 -14.14 4.04
N GLN A 34 1.30 -13.94 4.43
CA GLN A 34 0.63 -14.70 5.48
C GLN A 34 0.48 -16.18 5.12
N LYS A 35 0.10 -16.46 3.87
CA LYS A 35 -0.05 -17.85 3.39
C LYS A 35 1.29 -18.54 3.30
N LEU A 36 2.31 -17.86 2.76
CA LEU A 36 3.66 -18.42 2.66
C LEU A 36 4.26 -18.65 4.04
N ALA A 37 4.14 -17.70 4.97
CA ALA A 37 4.60 -17.87 6.34
C ALA A 37 3.87 -19.02 7.07
N THR A 38 2.57 -19.17 6.85
CA THR A 38 1.78 -20.28 7.40
C THR A 38 2.25 -21.63 6.85
N PHE A 39 2.53 -21.71 5.54
CA PHE A 39 3.10 -22.89 4.92
C PHE A 39 4.46 -23.25 5.54
N VAL A 40 5.35 -22.27 5.66
CA VAL A 40 6.68 -22.44 6.25
C VAL A 40 6.61 -22.97 7.69
N LYS A 41 5.72 -22.41 8.51
CA LYS A 41 5.52 -22.84 9.90
C LYS A 41 4.99 -24.26 10.02
N LYS A 42 4.10 -24.68 9.08
CA LYS A 42 3.47 -26.00 9.10
C LYS A 42 4.34 -27.10 8.49
N ASN A 43 5.29 -26.74 7.64
CA ASN A 43 6.10 -27.71 6.89
C ASN A 43 7.61 -27.42 7.11
N PRO A 44 8.14 -27.61 8.32
CA PRO A 44 9.57 -27.43 8.58
C PRO A 44 10.39 -28.45 7.78
N GLY A 45 11.49 -28.00 7.19
CA GLY A 45 12.38 -28.89 6.43
C GLY A 45 11.84 -29.34 5.05
N HIS A 46 10.79 -28.70 4.54
CA HIS A 46 10.20 -29.08 3.24
C HIS A 46 11.23 -28.96 2.09
N PRO A 47 11.24 -29.92 1.13
CA PRO A 47 12.22 -29.96 0.03
C PRO A 47 12.26 -28.69 -0.82
N VAL A 48 11.14 -27.95 -0.92
CA VAL A 48 11.07 -26.69 -1.67
C VAL A 48 12.09 -25.64 -1.19
N TYR A 49 12.49 -25.67 0.07
CA TYR A 49 13.45 -24.71 0.63
C TYR A 49 14.88 -24.90 0.10
N GLN A 50 15.15 -26.01 -0.56
CA GLN A 50 16.44 -26.29 -1.21
C GLN A 50 16.44 -25.88 -2.69
N LYS A 51 15.26 -25.59 -3.27
CA LYS A 51 15.17 -25.07 -4.64
C LYS A 51 15.76 -23.66 -4.70
N HIS A 52 16.32 -23.30 -5.86
CA HIS A 52 16.72 -21.93 -6.14
C HIS A 52 15.47 -21.14 -6.53
N VAL A 53 15.16 -20.10 -5.77
CA VAL A 53 13.95 -19.31 -5.97
C VAL A 53 14.28 -17.82 -6.02
N VAL A 54 13.44 -17.08 -6.73
CA VAL A 54 13.42 -15.62 -6.67
C VAL A 54 12.17 -15.21 -5.89
N ILE A 55 12.37 -14.48 -4.82
CA ILE A 55 11.29 -13.99 -3.96
C ILE A 55 11.15 -12.48 -4.19
N ILE A 56 9.97 -12.08 -4.62
CA ILE A 56 9.65 -10.68 -4.89
C ILE A 56 8.58 -10.22 -3.90
N PHE A 57 8.89 -9.21 -3.11
CA PHE A 57 7.95 -8.55 -2.21
C PHE A 57 7.45 -7.27 -2.85
N ASP A 58 6.15 -7.20 -3.08
CA ASP A 58 5.47 -5.94 -3.40
C ASP A 58 5.03 -5.26 -2.10
N GLU A 59 5.01 -3.92 -2.10
CA GLU A 59 4.78 -3.11 -0.89
C GLU A 59 5.68 -3.55 0.28
N CYS A 60 6.96 -3.76 -0.01
CA CYS A 60 7.88 -4.44 0.91
C CYS A 60 8.06 -3.73 2.25
N HIS A 61 7.82 -2.40 2.32
CA HIS A 61 7.84 -1.63 3.57
C HIS A 61 6.85 -2.17 4.62
N ARG A 62 5.75 -2.82 4.20
CA ARG A 62 4.77 -3.42 5.12
C ARG A 62 5.21 -4.77 5.69
N SER A 63 6.11 -5.45 5.01
CA SER A 63 6.46 -6.83 5.31
C SER A 63 7.88 -7.02 5.86
N GLN A 64 8.77 -6.03 5.68
CA GLN A 64 10.20 -6.19 5.96
C GLN A 64 10.56 -6.38 7.44
N PHE A 65 9.70 -5.96 8.38
CA PHE A 65 9.98 -6.03 9.82
C PHE A 65 9.27 -7.17 10.55
N GLY A 66 8.42 -7.92 9.86
CA GLY A 66 7.57 -8.93 10.51
C GLY A 66 8.26 -10.28 10.72
N ASP A 67 7.80 -11.01 11.74
CA ASP A 67 8.21 -12.40 11.98
C ASP A 67 7.95 -13.31 10.79
N MET A 68 6.96 -12.96 9.96
CA MET A 68 6.63 -13.70 8.75
C MET A 68 7.75 -13.60 7.70
N HIS A 69 8.31 -12.41 7.48
CA HIS A 69 9.46 -12.21 6.59
C HIS A 69 10.67 -13.01 7.09
N LYS A 70 11.01 -12.87 8.37
CA LYS A 70 12.11 -13.60 9.00
C LYS A 70 11.95 -15.13 8.87
N ALA A 71 10.72 -15.64 9.07
CA ALA A 71 10.43 -17.06 8.95
C ALA A 71 10.64 -17.57 7.51
N ILE A 72 10.23 -16.79 6.49
CA ILE A 72 10.41 -17.14 5.09
C ILE A 72 11.90 -17.19 4.75
N VAL A 73 12.63 -16.10 4.98
CA VAL A 73 14.05 -15.95 4.63
C VAL A 73 14.92 -17.00 5.36
N LYS A 74 14.61 -17.31 6.62
CA LYS A 74 15.34 -18.34 7.39
C LYS A 74 15.22 -19.73 6.80
N ASN A 75 14.10 -20.07 6.19
CA ASN A 75 13.82 -21.42 5.69
C ASN A 75 14.36 -21.67 4.28
N PHE A 76 14.18 -20.73 3.36
CA PHE A 76 14.75 -20.87 2.00
C PHE A 76 16.27 -20.72 2.04
N LYS A 77 16.99 -21.64 1.39
CA LYS A 77 18.48 -21.70 1.46
C LYS A 77 19.16 -21.11 0.23
N LYS A 78 18.50 -21.13 -0.91
CA LYS A 78 19.02 -20.64 -2.19
C LYS A 78 18.01 -19.70 -2.80
N TYR A 79 18.12 -18.40 -2.51
CA TYR A 79 17.16 -17.42 -2.99
C TYR A 79 17.82 -16.10 -3.39
N HIS A 80 17.16 -15.38 -4.28
CA HIS A 80 17.36 -13.96 -4.50
C HIS A 80 16.12 -13.22 -3.97
N LEU A 81 16.35 -12.08 -3.34
CA LEU A 81 15.30 -11.29 -2.70
C LEU A 81 15.22 -9.92 -3.36
N PHE A 82 14.04 -9.55 -3.82
CA PHE A 82 13.75 -8.23 -4.37
C PHE A 82 12.57 -7.60 -3.64
N GLY A 83 12.69 -6.30 -3.33
CA GLY A 83 11.63 -5.50 -2.73
C GLY A 83 11.20 -4.37 -3.64
N PHE A 84 9.90 -4.22 -3.88
CA PHE A 84 9.30 -3.08 -4.55
C PHE A 84 8.48 -2.29 -3.54
N THR A 85 8.64 -0.97 -3.53
CA THR A 85 7.88 -0.09 -2.63
C THR A 85 7.86 1.35 -3.12
N GLY A 86 6.73 2.01 -2.95
CA GLY A 86 6.61 3.45 -3.15
C GLY A 86 7.11 4.28 -1.95
N THR A 87 7.34 3.64 -0.79
CA THR A 87 7.73 4.31 0.47
C THR A 87 8.87 3.57 1.16
N PRO A 88 10.11 3.65 0.63
CA PRO A 88 11.26 3.02 1.27
C PRO A 88 11.52 3.64 2.65
N ILE A 89 12.03 2.82 3.58
CA ILE A 89 12.38 3.27 4.93
C ILE A 89 13.87 3.59 4.96
N PHE A 90 14.18 4.84 5.17
CA PHE A 90 15.53 5.36 5.29
C PHE A 90 15.98 5.44 6.76
N SER A 91 17.27 5.53 7.00
CA SER A 91 17.86 5.63 8.35
C SER A 91 17.32 6.82 9.16
N VAL A 92 17.09 7.96 8.51
CA VAL A 92 16.49 9.14 9.15
C VAL A 92 15.06 8.90 9.68
N ASN A 93 14.31 8.00 9.07
CA ASN A 93 12.95 7.66 9.49
C ASN A 93 12.93 6.64 10.64
N THR A 94 14.03 5.91 10.88
CA THR A 94 14.11 4.91 11.94
C THR A 94 14.41 5.53 13.30
N GLN A 95 15.02 6.72 13.34
CA GLN A 95 15.35 7.42 14.57
C GLN A 95 14.13 7.97 15.31
N ALA A 96 13.03 8.22 14.61
CA ALA A 96 11.78 8.71 15.19
C ALA A 96 10.93 7.61 15.87
N ALA A 97 11.24 6.34 15.64
CA ALA A 97 10.52 5.24 16.25
C ALA A 97 11.34 4.68 17.41
N HIS A 98 10.84 4.85 18.63
CA HIS A 98 11.45 4.36 19.89
C HIS A 98 11.59 2.82 19.98
N THR A 99 11.54 2.10 18.88
CA THR A 99 11.72 0.65 18.83
C THR A 99 13.07 0.29 18.20
N SER A 100 13.93 -0.30 18.99
CA SER A 100 15.32 -0.71 18.70
C SER A 100 15.49 -1.79 17.62
N GLN A 101 14.51 -2.03 16.74
CA GLN A 101 14.51 -3.11 15.75
C GLN A 101 14.00 -2.71 14.35
N LEU A 102 13.94 -1.43 14.02
CA LEU A 102 13.54 -1.02 12.68
C LEU A 102 14.75 -1.08 11.74
N PHE A 103 14.73 -2.05 10.84
CA PHE A 103 15.71 -2.14 9.75
C PHE A 103 15.28 -1.19 8.60
N THR A 104 16.28 -0.60 7.93
CA THR A 104 16.02 0.14 6.70
C THR A 104 15.67 -0.82 5.56
N THR A 105 15.08 -0.29 4.48
CA THR A 105 14.80 -1.09 3.30
C THR A 105 16.09 -1.64 2.70
N GLU A 106 17.16 -0.86 2.69
CA GLU A 106 18.49 -1.27 2.24
C GLU A 106 19.07 -2.42 3.08
N GLN A 107 18.96 -2.35 4.41
CA GLN A 107 19.43 -3.45 5.29
C GLN A 107 18.68 -4.76 5.04
N THR A 108 17.44 -4.69 4.56
CA THR A 108 16.60 -5.86 4.37
C THR A 108 16.73 -6.46 2.96
N PHE A 109 16.82 -5.63 1.94
CA PHE A 109 16.79 -6.02 0.53
C PHE A 109 18.09 -5.78 -0.23
N GLY A 110 19.06 -5.07 0.36
CA GLY A 110 20.30 -4.67 -0.29
C GLY A 110 20.21 -3.35 -1.02
N ASP A 111 21.12 -3.13 -1.95
CA ASP A 111 21.26 -1.87 -2.68
C ASP A 111 20.02 -1.53 -3.49
N GLN A 112 19.75 -0.22 -3.59
CA GLN A 112 18.68 0.31 -4.42
C GLN A 112 19.05 0.17 -5.90
N LEU A 113 18.32 -0.70 -6.63
CA LEU A 113 18.59 -1.00 -8.02
C LEU A 113 17.99 0.01 -8.99
N HIS A 114 16.81 0.56 -8.65
CA HIS A 114 16.06 1.47 -9.51
C HIS A 114 15.20 2.40 -8.70
N THR A 115 14.99 3.62 -9.20
CA THR A 115 14.11 4.62 -8.64
C THR A 115 13.25 5.23 -9.74
N TYR A 116 11.94 5.30 -9.49
CA TYR A 116 10.99 6.03 -10.31
C TYR A 116 10.12 6.87 -9.39
N THR A 117 10.45 8.15 -9.29
CA THR A 117 9.80 9.05 -8.32
C THR A 117 8.50 9.62 -8.88
N ILE A 118 7.71 10.24 -7.98
CA ILE A 118 6.50 10.99 -8.39
C ILE A 118 6.84 12.12 -9.38
N VAL A 119 8.04 12.71 -9.26
CA VAL A 119 8.51 13.75 -10.17
C VAL A 119 8.74 13.17 -11.57
N ASP A 120 9.37 12.01 -11.66
CA ASP A 120 9.57 11.30 -12.92
C ASP A 120 8.23 10.96 -13.56
N ALA A 121 7.30 10.43 -12.75
CA ALA A 121 5.96 10.07 -13.20
C ALA A 121 5.14 11.27 -13.73
N ILE A 122 5.30 12.44 -13.12
CA ILE A 122 4.67 13.70 -13.58
C ILE A 122 5.31 14.15 -14.90
N ASN A 123 6.64 14.12 -15.01
CA ASN A 123 7.37 14.50 -16.22
C ASN A 123 7.00 13.58 -17.41
N ASP A 124 6.85 12.29 -17.15
CA ASP A 124 6.40 11.30 -18.13
C ASP A 124 4.90 11.35 -18.42
N LYS A 125 4.15 12.25 -17.76
CA LYS A 125 2.69 12.39 -17.87
C LYS A 125 1.90 11.14 -17.45
N ASN A 126 2.48 10.26 -16.68
CA ASN A 126 1.83 9.10 -16.08
C ASN A 126 1.00 9.47 -14.84
N VAL A 127 1.34 10.58 -14.18
CA VAL A 127 0.65 11.12 -13.03
C VAL A 127 0.38 12.60 -13.27
N LEU A 128 -0.79 13.07 -12.85
CA LEU A 128 -1.12 14.50 -12.91
C LEU A 128 -0.31 15.26 -11.84
N PRO A 129 0.11 16.50 -12.14
CA PRO A 129 0.73 17.35 -11.12
C PRO A 129 -0.27 17.63 -9.99
N PHE A 130 0.24 17.75 -8.78
CA PHE A 130 -0.56 18.03 -7.59
C PHE A 130 0.00 19.25 -6.85
N ARG A 131 -0.83 19.83 -6.02
CA ARG A 131 -0.47 20.92 -5.12
C ARG A 131 -0.83 20.52 -3.69
N VAL A 132 0.06 20.81 -2.76
CA VAL A 132 -0.18 20.63 -1.33
C VAL A 132 -0.41 22.00 -0.69
N ASP A 133 -1.58 22.19 -0.09
CA ASP A 133 -1.90 23.36 0.70
C ASP A 133 -1.90 22.99 2.19
N TYR A 134 -1.03 23.62 2.96
CA TYR A 134 -1.00 23.47 4.42
C TYR A 134 -1.85 24.55 5.07
N ILE A 135 -2.79 24.15 5.91
CA ILE A 135 -3.74 25.07 6.54
C ILE A 135 -3.56 24.98 8.06
N GLY A 136 -2.98 26.01 8.64
CA GLY A 136 -2.86 26.18 10.08
C GLY A 136 -4.15 26.78 10.64
N LEU A 137 -4.94 25.97 11.34
CA LEU A 137 -6.18 26.41 11.99
C LEU A 137 -5.99 26.74 13.48
N MET A 138 -4.83 26.46 14.04
CA MET A 138 -4.46 26.84 15.40
C MET A 138 -3.54 28.05 15.34
N LYS A 139 -3.86 29.11 16.09
CA LYS A 139 -2.92 30.20 16.35
C LYS A 139 -1.90 29.67 17.34
N ILE A 140 -0.68 29.45 16.88
CA ILE A 140 0.46 29.24 17.76
C ILE A 140 0.78 30.62 18.33
N ASN A 141 0.76 30.77 19.65
CA ASN A 141 1.24 32.00 20.28
C ASN A 141 2.76 32.07 20.02
N GLU A 142 3.21 33.04 19.24
CA GLU A 142 4.62 33.22 18.89
C GLU A 142 5.52 33.52 20.13
N GLU A 143 4.90 33.76 21.29
CA GLU A 143 5.58 34.01 22.56
C GLU A 143 5.85 32.75 23.41
N MET A 144 5.40 31.57 22.96
CA MET A 144 5.68 30.33 23.67
C MET A 144 7.11 29.87 23.39
N VAL A 145 7.90 29.78 24.45
CA VAL A 145 9.30 29.25 24.42
C VAL A 145 9.22 27.74 24.17
N ASP A 146 10.15 27.20 23.36
CA ASP A 146 10.22 25.78 22.97
C ASP A 146 10.15 24.77 24.14
N GLU A 147 10.50 25.16 25.34
CA GLU A 147 10.44 24.34 26.58
C GLU A 147 8.99 24.09 27.08
N GLU A 148 8.04 24.99 26.80
CA GLU A 148 6.64 24.83 27.21
C GLU A 148 5.83 23.95 26.27
N VAL A 149 6.36 23.63 25.08
CA VAL A 149 5.68 22.85 24.06
C VAL A 149 5.73 21.32 24.34
N TYR A 150 6.64 20.88 25.22
CA TYR A 150 6.83 19.45 25.54
C TYR A 150 5.65 18.82 26.30
N ASP A 151 4.84 19.59 26.99
CA ASP A 151 3.74 19.11 27.83
C ASP A 151 2.35 19.22 27.16
N ILE A 152 2.28 19.65 25.91
CA ILE A 152 1.01 19.68 25.17
C ILE A 152 0.67 18.24 24.77
N ASP A 153 -0.38 17.69 25.37
CA ASP A 153 -0.99 16.43 24.95
C ASP A 153 -1.53 16.60 23.53
N ARG A 154 -0.73 16.20 22.56
CA ARG A 154 -1.02 16.33 21.12
C ARG A 154 -2.33 15.69 20.76
N GLU A 155 -2.67 14.56 21.37
CA GLU A 155 -3.89 13.83 21.11
C GLU A 155 -5.10 14.65 21.55
N LYS A 156 -5.07 15.24 22.76
CA LYS A 156 -6.13 16.17 23.23
C LYS A 156 -6.26 17.41 22.35
N ALA A 157 -5.14 17.96 21.88
CA ALA A 157 -5.16 19.12 20.99
C ALA A 157 -5.78 18.76 19.62
N TYR A 158 -5.48 17.57 19.08
CA TYR A 158 -6.07 17.10 17.82
C TYR A 158 -7.55 16.78 17.95
N MET A 159 -7.99 16.26 19.09
CA MET A 159 -9.39 15.90 19.37
C MET A 159 -10.22 17.05 19.93
N ALA A 160 -9.65 18.26 20.11
CA ALA A 160 -10.38 19.40 20.63
C ALA A 160 -11.61 19.74 19.75
N PRO A 161 -12.82 19.84 20.33
CA PRO A 161 -14.05 20.09 19.55
C PRO A 161 -13.98 21.34 18.70
N GLN A 162 -13.39 22.41 19.22
CA GLN A 162 -13.22 23.67 18.48
C GLN A 162 -12.34 23.51 17.24
N ARG A 163 -11.28 22.69 17.33
CA ARG A 163 -10.43 22.40 16.17
C ARG A 163 -11.20 21.60 15.12
N ILE A 164 -11.95 20.59 15.53
CA ILE A 164 -12.76 19.76 14.63
C ILE A 164 -13.81 20.64 13.91
N GLU A 165 -14.46 21.55 14.65
CA GLU A 165 -15.42 22.49 14.08
C GLU A 165 -14.75 23.42 13.04
N LEU A 166 -13.60 24.00 13.37
CA LEU A 166 -12.85 24.86 12.45
C LEU A 166 -12.39 24.11 11.17
N VAL A 167 -11.90 22.89 11.32
CA VAL A 167 -11.53 22.02 10.19
C VAL A 167 -12.74 21.75 9.31
N THR A 168 -13.86 21.34 9.93
CA THR A 168 -15.09 21.04 9.21
C THR A 168 -15.63 22.25 8.47
N LYS A 169 -15.67 23.39 9.14
CA LYS A 169 -16.11 24.65 8.54
C LYS A 169 -15.22 25.03 7.35
N TYR A 170 -13.89 24.97 7.53
CA TYR A 170 -12.95 25.26 6.43
C TYR A 170 -13.20 24.37 5.21
N ILE A 171 -13.39 23.05 5.43
CA ILE A 171 -13.66 22.10 4.35
C ILE A 171 -14.94 22.48 3.62
N LEU A 172 -16.03 22.76 4.35
CA LEU A 172 -17.32 23.11 3.75
C LEU A 172 -17.25 24.42 2.97
N ASP A 173 -16.63 25.45 3.55
CA ASP A 173 -16.53 26.78 2.93
C ASP A 173 -15.71 26.76 1.62
N HIS A 174 -14.74 25.84 1.51
CA HIS A 174 -13.83 25.77 0.35
C HIS A 174 -14.10 24.56 -0.57
N PHE A 175 -15.09 23.73 -0.26
CA PHE A 175 -15.35 22.49 -0.98
C PHE A 175 -15.57 22.73 -2.47
N ASP A 176 -16.48 23.63 -2.82
CA ASP A 176 -16.82 23.90 -4.21
C ASP A 176 -15.66 24.49 -4.99
N GLN A 177 -14.86 25.37 -4.34
CA GLN A 177 -13.67 25.96 -4.94
C GLN A 177 -12.58 24.92 -5.17
N LYS A 178 -12.28 24.08 -4.18
CA LYS A 178 -11.21 23.08 -4.24
C LYS A 178 -11.55 21.92 -5.17
N THR A 179 -12.81 21.56 -5.27
CA THR A 179 -13.29 20.53 -6.18
C THR A 179 -13.65 21.01 -7.57
N TYR A 180 -13.59 22.31 -7.81
CA TYR A 180 -14.04 22.95 -9.08
C TYR A 180 -15.51 22.62 -9.45
N ARG A 181 -16.37 22.39 -8.48
CA ARG A 181 -17.72 21.87 -8.68
C ARG A 181 -18.56 22.80 -9.58
N ASN A 182 -18.42 24.09 -9.42
CA ASN A 182 -19.19 25.08 -10.17
C ASN A 182 -18.55 25.48 -11.52
N ASN A 183 -17.28 25.14 -11.75
CA ASN A 183 -16.50 25.70 -12.85
C ASN A 183 -16.14 24.68 -13.93
N LYS A 184 -16.22 23.38 -13.64
CA LYS A 184 -15.81 22.34 -14.59
C LYS A 184 -16.79 21.17 -14.61
N THR A 185 -17.13 20.73 -15.81
CA THR A 185 -17.88 19.50 -16.05
C THR A 185 -17.04 18.55 -16.89
N TYR A 186 -17.13 17.27 -16.56
CA TYR A 186 -16.40 16.19 -17.22
C TYR A 186 -17.38 15.15 -17.71
N LEU A 187 -17.03 14.50 -18.82
CA LEU A 187 -17.72 13.32 -19.30
C LEU A 187 -16.93 12.10 -18.84
N PHE A 188 -17.56 11.23 -18.08
CA PHE A 188 -16.99 9.97 -17.61
C PHE A 188 -17.76 8.79 -18.18
N ASP A 189 -17.03 7.72 -18.45
CA ASP A 189 -17.63 6.44 -18.76
C ASP A 189 -17.95 5.73 -17.43
N VAL A 190 -19.24 5.70 -17.07
CA VAL A 190 -19.72 5.03 -15.85
C VAL A 190 -20.16 3.62 -16.20
N LEU A 191 -19.61 2.64 -15.46
CA LEU A 191 -19.97 1.24 -15.62
C LEU A 191 -21.38 0.99 -15.06
N LYS A 192 -22.32 0.57 -15.90
CA LYS A 192 -23.73 0.35 -15.51
C LYS A 192 -23.97 -1.03 -14.89
N ASN A 193 -23.18 -2.00 -15.25
CA ASN A 193 -23.33 -3.38 -14.80
C ASN A 193 -22.28 -3.80 -13.78
N ILE A 194 -21.94 -2.89 -12.84
CA ILE A 194 -20.90 -3.09 -11.82
C ILE A 194 -21.05 -4.41 -11.08
N SER A 195 -22.27 -4.73 -10.61
CA SER A 195 -22.53 -5.97 -9.86
C SER A 195 -22.25 -7.22 -10.69
N ASN A 196 -22.61 -7.20 -11.97
CA ASN A 196 -22.39 -8.34 -12.88
C ASN A 196 -20.91 -8.52 -13.18
N VAL A 197 -20.19 -7.42 -13.42
CA VAL A 197 -18.73 -7.46 -13.68
C VAL A 197 -17.95 -7.86 -12.42
N ALA A 198 -18.35 -7.35 -11.26
CA ALA A 198 -17.67 -7.64 -9.98
C ALA A 198 -17.83 -9.12 -9.54
N THR A 199 -18.93 -9.76 -9.89
CA THR A 199 -19.20 -11.18 -9.54
C THR A 199 -18.77 -12.18 -10.59
N ALA A 200 -18.50 -11.71 -11.81
CA ALA A 200 -18.13 -12.58 -12.93
C ALA A 200 -16.68 -13.02 -12.86
N LYS A 201 -16.38 -14.19 -13.44
CA LYS A 201 -15.00 -14.57 -13.75
C LYS A 201 -14.44 -13.58 -14.79
N GLN A 202 -13.16 -13.23 -14.64
CA GLN A 202 -12.47 -12.27 -15.48
C GLN A 202 -12.73 -12.53 -16.99
N GLY A 203 -13.31 -11.54 -17.67
CA GLY A 203 -13.64 -11.64 -19.11
C GLY A 203 -14.95 -12.33 -19.46
N ALA A 204 -15.76 -12.79 -18.48
CA ALA A 204 -17.02 -13.52 -18.74
C ALA A 204 -18.23 -12.59 -18.95
N VAL A 205 -18.12 -11.30 -18.62
CA VAL A 205 -19.20 -10.30 -18.79
C VAL A 205 -18.64 -9.05 -19.47
N GLU A 206 -19.31 -8.61 -20.50
CA GLU A 206 -18.97 -7.36 -21.20
C GLU A 206 -19.30 -6.16 -20.32
N GLU A 207 -18.37 -5.19 -20.26
CA GLU A 207 -18.56 -3.93 -19.54
C GLU A 207 -19.51 -3.01 -20.32
N ILE A 208 -20.65 -2.70 -19.72
CA ILE A 208 -21.61 -1.74 -20.29
C ILE A 208 -21.30 -0.36 -19.72
N LYS A 209 -20.77 0.54 -20.54
CA LYS A 209 -20.39 1.91 -20.17
C LYS A 209 -21.38 2.92 -20.72
N GLU A 210 -21.75 3.90 -19.91
CA GLU A 210 -22.57 5.04 -20.28
C GLU A 210 -21.84 6.33 -19.92
N LYS A 211 -21.85 7.30 -20.85
CA LYS A 211 -21.26 8.62 -20.60
C LYS A 211 -22.15 9.43 -19.68
N GLN A 212 -21.63 9.80 -18.53
CA GLN A 212 -22.30 10.65 -17.55
C GLN A 212 -21.54 11.96 -17.40
N ARG A 213 -22.29 13.07 -17.37
CA ARG A 213 -21.71 14.39 -17.07
C ARG A 213 -21.67 14.58 -15.56
N ILE A 214 -20.50 14.84 -15.03
CA ILE A 214 -20.24 15.07 -13.61
C ILE A 214 -19.63 16.46 -13.43
N SER A 215 -20.09 17.22 -12.43
CA SER A 215 -19.56 18.54 -12.08
C SER A 215 -18.50 18.41 -11.01
N GLY A 216 -17.33 19.02 -11.26
CA GLY A 216 -16.20 19.02 -10.33
C GLY A 216 -15.44 17.70 -10.23
N PHE A 217 -14.44 17.69 -9.37
CA PHE A 217 -13.62 16.53 -9.07
C PHE A 217 -14.16 15.78 -7.86
N ASN A 218 -13.89 14.48 -7.80
CA ASN A 218 -14.10 13.68 -6.60
C ASN A 218 -13.12 14.15 -5.49
N SER A 219 -13.57 14.05 -4.25
CA SER A 219 -12.75 14.32 -3.08
C SER A 219 -12.71 13.11 -2.16
N ILE A 220 -11.57 12.90 -1.51
CA ILE A 220 -11.38 11.88 -0.48
C ILE A 220 -11.03 12.61 0.81
N PHE A 221 -11.80 12.35 1.86
CA PHE A 221 -11.53 12.83 3.20
C PHE A 221 -10.97 11.69 4.04
N ALA A 222 -9.72 11.82 4.48
CA ALA A 222 -9.07 10.84 5.33
C ALA A 222 -8.82 11.45 6.72
N VAL A 223 -9.18 10.72 7.75
CA VAL A 223 -8.93 11.05 9.17
C VAL A 223 -8.07 9.95 9.79
N SER A 224 -7.18 10.36 10.68
CA SER A 224 -6.34 9.44 11.48
C SER A 224 -6.83 9.42 12.92
#